data_82060f8195d59299a4494d4497ad204c
#
_entry.id   82060f8195d59299a4494d4497ad204c
#
_cell.length_a   1.000
_cell.length_b   1.000
_cell.length_c   1.000
_cell.angle_alpha   90.00
_cell.angle_beta   90.00
_cell.angle_gamma   90.00
#
_symmetry.space_group_name_H-M   'P 1'
#
loop_
_entity.id
_entity.type
_entity.pdbx_description
1 polymer ?
#
loop_
_entity_poly.entity_id
_entity_poly.type
_entity_poly.pdbx_seq_one_letter_code
_entity_poly.pdbx_strand_id
1 'polypeptide(L)'
;MSLINSVRRRTVVGGIAAAVLVVPLAVTSTVAAQGAPPDRPAFTLTILHNNDGESRLTGAPGQPDFGGVARFATLVDDLRKEATTGKPAAGQAGHRGVVLLSSGDNFLAGPEFQASLDKGVPFYDSLALSRIGYDAMAIGNHEFDFGPDVLADFIEGFGGDGPPFVSANLDVSDEPRLAALADDGTIVASTVVRERGERIGVVGATTPLLRAISSPRNVKVLDDVVGLVQDQVDEITAAGVDKIIFISHLQNINEDRDLIPQLSGVDVAIAGGGDELLANEGDLLVPGDERAIDPSTGQPFTYPIFATNADGDEVPIVTTAGDYKYVGRLVVNFDKDGDVISTDESSGPVRVSGVAPDAVEADSWIQANVVEPVSDYVADLAENVIAQSEVALEGRRDPGVRTEETNLGNLLADALRDAGTDNAAAFGVTPPDVAIQNGGGIRNNSLIPPGPITELDTFSIAPFPNFVSVVPDVPRAQFKEIVENMVSRMPLADGRFGQVSGFEFTYDVTGTAQVVTDDGIVLVPGTRVQSITLDDGTVIVENGNVVTGPDLAIATNDFTARGGDQYPFRGLPFTTVGVTYQQALSEYIVEDLNGLITAADYPEGGEGRITRLN
;
A
#
# COMPACT_ATOMS: atom_id res chain seq x y z
N MET A 1 27.01 -39.18 43.57
CA MET A 1 28.26 -39.02 44.27
C MET A 1 28.46 -37.55 44.50
N SER A 2 27.95 -36.99 45.64
CA SER A 2 28.52 -36.93 46.99
C SER A 2 29.87 -36.18 47.01
N LEU A 3 29.96 -35.05 47.67
CA LEU A 3 30.13 -34.69 49.09
C LEU A 3 30.25 -33.18 49.21
N ILE A 4 29.44 -32.40 49.90
CA ILE A 4 29.39 -32.10 51.36
C ILE A 4 30.79 -31.91 52.01
N ASN A 5 31.03 -30.64 52.46
CA ASN A 5 31.60 -30.35 53.80
C ASN A 5 31.54 -28.86 54.11
N SER A 6 30.80 -28.54 55.04
CA SER A 6 30.69 -27.79 56.26
C SER A 6 31.98 -27.66 57.07
N VAL A 7 32.25 -26.50 57.74
CA VAL A 7 32.80 -26.35 59.12
C VAL A 7 32.87 -24.86 59.50
N ARG A 8 32.04 -24.46 60.41
CA ARG A 8 32.21 -24.03 61.82
C ARG A 8 32.74 -22.62 62.12
N ARG A 9 31.87 -21.98 62.88
CA ARG A 9 31.98 -20.84 63.78
C ARG A 9 33.27 -20.80 64.64
N ARG A 10 33.77 -19.55 64.90
CA ARG A 10 34.31 -19.17 66.22
C ARG A 10 33.94 -17.74 66.54
N THR A 11 33.22 -17.63 67.66
CA THR A 11 32.92 -16.42 68.42
C THR A 11 34.16 -16.01 69.24
N VAL A 12 34.50 -14.72 69.28
CA VAL A 12 35.29 -14.13 70.33
C VAL A 12 34.67 -12.82 70.81
N VAL A 13 34.34 -12.83 72.09
CA VAL A 13 33.79 -11.70 72.83
C VAL A 13 35.00 -10.87 73.41
N GLY A 14 34.92 -9.54 73.34
CA GLY A 14 35.92 -8.67 73.96
C GLY A 14 35.46 -7.21 73.94
N GLY A 15 35.22 -6.69 75.10
CA GLY A 15 34.42 -5.60 75.55
C GLY A 15 34.95 -4.16 75.31
N ILE A 16 33.98 -3.32 75.35
CA ILE A 16 33.78 -1.99 75.90
C ILE A 16 34.95 -0.98 75.87
N ALA A 17 34.71 0.10 75.12
CA ALA A 17 34.99 1.47 75.57
C ALA A 17 34.13 2.46 74.82
N ALA A 18 33.18 3.11 75.47
CA ALA A 18 32.35 4.17 74.90
C ALA A 18 33.16 5.48 74.83
N ALA A 19 33.38 6.00 73.66
CA ALA A 19 33.74 7.37 73.40
C ALA A 19 32.62 8.08 72.70
N VAL A 20 31.93 8.98 73.38
CA VAL A 20 30.91 9.85 72.80
C VAL A 20 31.57 10.92 71.97
N LEU A 21 31.62 10.81 70.69
CA LEU A 21 31.96 11.88 69.76
C LEU A 21 30.68 12.59 69.34
N VAL A 22 30.47 13.81 69.78
CA VAL A 22 29.42 14.71 69.29
C VAL A 22 29.89 15.23 67.92
N VAL A 23 29.33 14.71 66.84
CA VAL A 23 29.51 15.27 65.52
C VAL A 23 28.37 16.25 65.28
N PRO A 24 28.62 17.51 64.91
CA PRO A 24 27.52 18.41 64.51
C PRO A 24 26.92 17.94 63.19
N LEU A 25 25.62 17.64 63.19
CA LEU A 25 24.83 17.45 61.96
C LEU A 25 24.83 18.80 61.26
N ALA A 26 25.65 18.93 60.21
CA ALA A 26 25.42 19.93 59.16
C ALA A 26 24.20 19.48 58.35
N VAL A 27 23.07 20.12 58.57
CA VAL A 27 21.91 20.00 57.68
C VAL A 27 22.28 20.68 56.35
N THR A 28 22.84 19.93 55.43
CA THR A 28 22.90 20.37 54.03
C THR A 28 21.45 20.27 53.48
N SER A 29 20.77 21.42 53.46
CA SER A 29 19.58 21.58 52.62
C SER A 29 20.01 21.31 51.17
N THR A 30 19.69 20.14 50.66
CA THR A 30 19.64 19.89 49.22
C THR A 30 18.55 20.81 48.67
N VAL A 31 18.97 21.94 48.10
CA VAL A 31 18.12 22.67 47.15
C VAL A 31 17.88 21.67 46.03
N ALA A 32 16.67 21.13 45.99
CA ALA A 32 16.22 20.43 44.77
C ALA A 32 16.46 21.42 43.63
N ALA A 33 17.27 21.05 42.67
CA ALA A 33 17.34 21.77 41.41
C ALA A 33 15.90 21.87 40.93
N GLN A 34 15.33 23.06 40.93
CA GLN A 34 14.12 23.33 40.19
C GLN A 34 14.50 23.00 38.76
N GLY A 35 13.87 21.94 38.18
CA GLY A 35 13.98 21.65 36.78
C GLY A 35 13.70 22.96 36.03
N ALA A 36 14.42 23.17 34.95
CA ALA A 36 14.13 24.27 34.06
C ALA A 36 12.60 24.26 33.78
N PRO A 37 11.94 25.41 33.74
CA PRO A 37 10.52 25.43 33.32
C PRO A 37 10.41 24.68 32.01
N PRO A 38 9.35 23.85 31.81
CA PRO A 38 9.18 23.14 30.57
C PRO A 38 9.26 24.14 29.41
N ASP A 39 9.99 23.80 28.39
CA ASP A 39 10.12 24.64 27.18
C ASP A 39 8.72 24.98 26.67
N ARG A 40 8.49 26.26 26.47
CA ARG A 40 7.19 26.72 25.95
C ARG A 40 7.22 26.62 24.44
N PRO A 41 6.16 26.07 23.82
CA PRO A 41 6.11 25.99 22.36
C PRO A 41 6.24 27.40 21.75
N ALA A 42 7.14 27.53 20.81
CA ALA A 42 7.31 28.73 19.98
C ALA A 42 6.37 28.69 18.78
N PHE A 43 6.15 27.50 18.23
CA PHE A 43 5.27 27.23 17.10
C PHE A 43 4.48 25.94 17.32
N THR A 44 3.21 25.93 16.96
CA THR A 44 2.39 24.71 16.91
C THR A 44 1.96 24.47 15.48
N LEU A 45 2.32 23.32 14.92
CA LEU A 45 1.95 22.89 13.58
C LEU A 45 0.88 21.81 13.67
N THR A 46 -0.25 22.04 13.01
CA THR A 46 -1.21 20.97 12.73
C THR A 46 -0.87 20.38 11.37
N ILE A 47 -0.54 19.10 11.35
CA ILE A 47 -0.29 18.34 10.14
C ILE A 47 -1.56 17.53 9.87
N LEU A 48 -2.26 17.90 8.81
CA LEU A 48 -3.35 17.11 8.24
C LEU A 48 -2.75 16.18 7.19
N HIS A 49 -3.20 14.94 7.15
CA HIS A 49 -2.68 14.00 6.17
C HIS A 49 -3.70 12.92 5.81
N ASN A 50 -3.45 12.29 4.68
CA ASN A 50 -4.01 11.01 4.29
C ASN A 50 -2.98 10.20 3.50
N ASN A 51 -3.29 8.96 3.26
CA ASN A 51 -2.61 8.01 2.39
C ASN A 51 -3.66 7.14 1.70
N ASP A 52 -3.28 6.46 0.62
CA ASP A 52 -4.08 5.41 -0.01
C ASP A 52 -5.54 5.85 -0.30
N GLY A 53 -5.68 6.98 -0.98
CA GLY A 53 -7.00 7.53 -1.38
C GLY A 53 -7.68 6.67 -2.43
N GLU A 54 -6.90 6.01 -3.29
CA GLU A 54 -7.27 4.93 -4.20
C GLU A 54 -8.49 5.21 -5.08
N SER A 55 -8.67 6.48 -5.51
CA SER A 55 -9.84 6.92 -6.31
C SER A 55 -11.20 6.63 -5.66
N ARG A 56 -11.28 6.45 -4.34
CA ARG A 56 -12.55 6.26 -3.63
C ARG A 56 -13.31 7.59 -3.51
N LEU A 57 -13.61 8.16 -4.68
CA LEU A 57 -14.17 9.50 -4.81
C LEU A 57 -15.61 9.59 -4.29
N THR A 58 -16.39 8.51 -4.43
CA THR A 58 -17.83 8.51 -4.10
C THR A 58 -18.12 8.13 -2.66
N GLY A 59 -17.25 7.36 -2.00
CA GLY A 59 -17.38 6.94 -0.61
C GLY A 59 -16.65 5.63 -0.31
N ALA A 60 -16.59 5.24 0.94
CA ALA A 60 -15.99 3.99 1.36
C ALA A 60 -16.78 2.78 0.83
N PRO A 61 -16.12 1.71 0.36
CA PRO A 61 -16.80 0.56 -0.22
C PRO A 61 -17.86 -0.04 0.72
N GLY A 62 -19.10 -0.13 0.24
CA GLY A 62 -20.23 -0.64 1.01
C GLY A 62 -20.73 0.25 2.15
N GLN A 63 -20.17 1.45 2.32
CA GLN A 63 -20.48 2.38 3.39
C GLN A 63 -20.67 3.83 2.87
N PRO A 64 -21.75 4.13 2.14
CA PRO A 64 -21.94 5.42 1.44
C PRO A 64 -22.03 6.63 2.39
N ASP A 65 -22.27 6.39 3.67
CA ASP A 65 -22.30 7.45 4.70
C ASP A 65 -20.91 7.84 5.20
N PHE A 66 -19.85 7.11 4.80
CA PHE A 66 -18.48 7.35 5.24
C PHE A 66 -17.53 7.51 4.05
N GLY A 67 -16.43 8.25 4.27
CA GLY A 67 -15.48 8.54 3.22
C GLY A 67 -16.05 9.46 2.13
N GLY A 68 -15.42 9.37 0.94
CA GLY A 68 -15.76 10.18 -0.21
C GLY A 68 -15.14 11.57 -0.21
N VAL A 69 -14.57 11.92 -1.36
CA VAL A 69 -13.68 13.08 -1.50
C VAL A 69 -14.38 14.43 -1.24
N ALA A 70 -15.70 14.52 -1.48
CA ALA A 70 -16.45 15.76 -1.24
C ALA A 70 -16.65 16.07 0.26
N ARG A 71 -16.89 15.04 1.10
CA ARG A 71 -16.93 15.21 2.56
C ARG A 71 -15.54 15.39 3.13
N PHE A 72 -14.56 14.65 2.61
CA PHE A 72 -13.15 14.80 2.99
C PHE A 72 -12.69 16.25 2.81
N ALA A 73 -13.00 16.89 1.69
CA ALA A 73 -12.67 18.30 1.42
C ALA A 73 -13.24 19.25 2.48
N THR A 74 -14.51 19.10 2.82
CA THR A 74 -15.16 19.93 3.86
C THR A 74 -14.52 19.73 5.22
N LEU A 75 -14.23 18.46 5.60
CA LEU A 75 -13.57 18.15 6.86
C LEU A 75 -12.17 18.77 6.94
N VAL A 76 -11.38 18.66 5.88
CA VAL A 76 -10.05 19.31 5.78
C VAL A 76 -10.16 20.82 5.98
N ASP A 77 -11.13 21.48 5.33
CA ASP A 77 -11.36 22.91 5.47
C ASP A 77 -11.76 23.30 6.90
N ASP A 78 -12.57 22.50 7.57
CA ASP A 78 -12.99 22.75 8.94
C ASP A 78 -11.83 22.56 9.93
N LEU A 79 -11.03 21.52 9.75
CA LEU A 79 -9.82 21.28 10.54
C LEU A 79 -8.74 22.37 10.34
N ARG A 80 -8.56 22.88 9.11
CA ARG A 80 -7.70 24.04 8.82
C ARG A 80 -8.16 25.29 9.57
N LYS A 81 -9.45 25.55 9.60
CA LYS A 81 -10.04 26.69 10.34
C LYS A 81 -9.83 26.49 11.85
N GLU A 82 -10.09 25.30 12.38
CA GLU A 82 -9.87 24.97 13.78
C GLU A 82 -8.42 25.19 14.19
N ALA A 83 -7.46 24.68 13.41
CA ALA A 83 -6.03 24.79 13.67
C ALA A 83 -5.54 26.25 13.80
N THR A 84 -6.07 27.16 12.98
CA THR A 84 -5.52 28.52 12.82
C THR A 84 -6.37 29.64 13.41
N THR A 85 -7.60 29.35 13.88
CA THR A 85 -8.51 30.37 14.44
C THR A 85 -8.75 30.17 15.94
N GLY A 86 -9.33 31.18 16.59
CA GLY A 86 -9.67 31.14 18.00
C GLY A 86 -8.45 31.22 18.93
N LYS A 87 -8.64 30.83 20.20
CA LYS A 87 -7.57 30.78 21.19
C LYS A 87 -6.84 29.44 21.08
N PRO A 88 -5.49 29.44 21.23
CA PRO A 88 -4.74 28.18 21.34
C PRO A 88 -5.30 27.29 22.46
N ALA A 89 -5.29 25.98 22.25
CA ALA A 89 -5.53 25.04 23.33
C ALA A 89 -4.43 25.11 24.41
N ALA A 90 -4.69 24.52 25.57
CA ALA A 90 -3.67 24.46 26.63
C ALA A 90 -2.46 23.67 26.13
N GLY A 91 -1.28 24.25 26.25
CA GLY A 91 -0.03 23.63 25.78
C GLY A 91 0.40 24.04 24.38
N GLN A 92 -0.48 24.65 23.58
CA GLN A 92 -0.15 25.12 22.23
C GLN A 92 0.45 26.54 22.23
N ALA A 93 1.25 26.85 21.19
CA ALA A 93 1.77 28.19 20.94
C ALA A 93 0.67 29.14 20.47
N GLY A 94 0.91 30.46 20.63
CA GLY A 94 0.07 31.48 19.98
C GLY A 94 0.33 31.59 18.47
N HIS A 95 1.51 31.22 18.00
CA HIS A 95 1.91 31.10 16.62
C HIS A 95 1.59 29.70 16.13
N ARG A 96 0.62 29.57 15.21
CA ARG A 96 0.09 28.28 14.74
C ARG A 96 -0.01 28.27 13.24
N GLY A 97 0.31 27.10 12.64
CA GLY A 97 0.16 26.83 11.23
C GLY A 97 -0.53 25.50 10.97
N VAL A 98 -0.86 25.25 9.70
CA VAL A 98 -1.43 24.00 9.23
C VAL A 98 -0.89 23.65 7.85
N VAL A 99 -0.53 22.39 7.64
CA VAL A 99 -0.18 21.82 6.34
C VAL A 99 -1.03 20.60 6.07
N LEU A 100 -1.29 20.30 4.78
CA LEU A 100 -1.96 19.09 4.33
C LEU A 100 -1.01 18.31 3.41
N LEU A 101 -0.74 17.05 3.74
CA LEU A 101 0.19 16.18 3.03
C LEU A 101 -0.48 14.87 2.64
N SER A 102 -0.10 14.29 1.49
CA SER A 102 -0.50 12.94 1.08
C SER A 102 0.74 12.04 1.00
N SER A 103 0.64 10.83 1.55
CA SER A 103 1.69 9.81 1.46
C SER A 103 1.51 8.85 0.28
N GLY A 104 0.85 9.28 -0.82
CA GLY A 104 0.76 8.55 -2.08
C GLY A 104 -0.44 7.64 -2.20
N ASP A 105 -0.48 6.88 -3.30
CA ASP A 105 -1.59 6.05 -3.75
C ASP A 105 -2.91 6.82 -3.80
N ASN A 106 -2.87 7.97 -4.47
CA ASN A 106 -4.02 8.86 -4.61
C ASN A 106 -5.07 8.30 -5.57
N PHE A 107 -4.66 7.45 -6.51
CA PHE A 107 -5.53 6.70 -7.40
C PHE A 107 -5.13 5.23 -7.47
N LEU A 108 -6.10 4.40 -7.75
CA LEU A 108 -5.96 2.94 -7.96
C LEU A 108 -6.87 2.52 -9.10
N ALA A 109 -6.42 1.53 -9.86
CA ALA A 109 -7.23 0.89 -10.88
C ALA A 109 -8.58 0.39 -10.32
N GLY A 110 -9.66 0.81 -10.96
CA GLY A 110 -11.02 0.47 -10.56
C GLY A 110 -12.05 1.26 -11.36
N PRO A 111 -13.36 1.00 -11.18
CA PRO A 111 -14.41 1.66 -11.95
C PRO A 111 -14.42 3.19 -11.81
N GLU A 112 -14.10 3.71 -10.62
CA GLU A 112 -14.07 5.16 -10.39
C GLU A 112 -12.88 5.82 -11.11
N PHE A 113 -11.68 5.19 -11.09
CA PHE A 113 -10.56 5.69 -11.86
C PHE A 113 -10.73 5.49 -13.36
N GLN A 114 -11.44 4.44 -13.81
CA GLN A 114 -11.79 4.28 -15.23
C GLN A 114 -12.63 5.46 -15.74
N ALA A 115 -13.55 6.00 -14.92
CA ALA A 115 -14.26 7.22 -15.26
C ALA A 115 -13.31 8.42 -15.48
N SER A 116 -12.22 8.53 -14.71
CA SER A 116 -11.17 9.53 -14.89
C SER A 116 -10.40 9.32 -16.19
N LEU A 117 -10.04 8.08 -16.51
CA LEU A 117 -9.34 7.73 -17.76
C LEU A 117 -10.19 8.06 -19.00
N ASP A 118 -11.47 7.68 -19.00
CA ASP A 118 -12.40 7.92 -20.10
C ASP A 118 -12.69 9.41 -20.29
N LYS A 119 -12.73 10.17 -19.18
CA LYS A 119 -12.85 11.63 -19.23
C LYS A 119 -11.62 12.30 -19.83
N GLY A 120 -10.44 11.78 -19.56
CA GLY A 120 -9.15 12.41 -19.88
C GLY A 120 -8.78 13.57 -18.95
N VAL A 121 -7.63 14.20 -19.24
CA VAL A 121 -7.03 15.28 -18.41
C VAL A 121 -7.90 16.55 -18.43
N PRO A 122 -8.12 17.19 -17.27
CA PRO A 122 -7.78 16.74 -15.91
C PRO A 122 -8.67 15.58 -15.45
N PHE A 123 -8.10 14.58 -14.77
CA PHE A 123 -8.84 13.48 -14.17
C PHE A 123 -9.80 13.98 -13.07
N TYR A 124 -10.83 13.22 -12.74
CA TYR A 124 -11.71 13.56 -11.61
C TYR A 124 -10.94 13.64 -10.29
N ASP A 125 -9.95 12.74 -10.11
CA ASP A 125 -9.03 12.73 -8.98
C ASP A 125 -8.26 14.04 -8.87
N SER A 126 -7.57 14.45 -9.95
CA SER A 126 -6.83 15.71 -9.98
C SER A 126 -7.72 16.93 -9.71
N LEU A 127 -8.95 16.94 -10.23
CA LEU A 127 -9.92 18.02 -9.98
C LEU A 127 -10.29 18.12 -8.50
N ALA A 128 -10.58 16.97 -7.85
CA ALA A 128 -10.92 16.93 -6.44
C ALA A 128 -9.75 17.36 -5.56
N LEU A 129 -8.57 16.77 -5.79
CA LEU A 129 -7.38 17.01 -4.97
C LEU A 129 -6.83 18.45 -5.14
N SER A 130 -6.91 19.01 -6.37
CA SER A 130 -6.63 20.44 -6.59
C SER A 130 -7.55 21.34 -5.76
N ARG A 131 -8.82 21.00 -5.66
CA ARG A 131 -9.82 21.76 -4.88
C ARG A 131 -9.56 21.66 -3.38
N ILE A 132 -9.09 20.50 -2.89
CA ILE A 132 -8.70 20.27 -1.49
C ILE A 132 -7.44 21.04 -1.15
N GLY A 133 -6.47 21.12 -2.07
CA GLY A 133 -5.25 21.91 -1.97
C GLY A 133 -4.22 21.33 -1.01
N TYR A 134 -3.45 20.36 -1.48
CA TYR A 134 -2.31 19.78 -0.77
C TYR A 134 -1.08 20.68 -0.86
N ASP A 135 -0.24 20.64 0.19
CA ASP A 135 1.03 21.38 0.24
C ASP A 135 2.19 20.57 -0.35
N ALA A 136 2.13 19.24 -0.27
CA ALA A 136 3.00 18.29 -0.96
C ALA A 136 2.35 16.89 -0.99
N MET A 137 2.75 16.06 -1.96
CA MET A 137 2.25 14.70 -2.13
C MET A 137 3.41 13.75 -2.41
N ALA A 138 3.49 12.60 -1.71
CA ALA A 138 4.42 11.54 -2.08
C ALA A 138 3.92 10.80 -3.32
N ILE A 139 4.83 10.12 -4.00
CA ILE A 139 4.52 9.22 -5.11
C ILE A 139 4.51 7.80 -4.55
N GLY A 140 3.35 7.13 -4.60
CA GLY A 140 3.19 5.74 -4.20
C GLY A 140 3.41 4.75 -5.35
N ASN A 141 3.05 3.48 -5.15
CA ASN A 141 3.20 2.48 -6.19
C ASN A 141 2.04 2.47 -7.18
N HIS A 142 0.82 2.74 -6.73
CA HIS A 142 -0.35 2.75 -7.60
C HIS A 142 -0.37 3.94 -8.57
N GLU A 143 0.41 5.00 -8.32
CA GLU A 143 0.67 6.03 -9.32
C GLU A 143 1.30 5.50 -10.61
N PHE A 144 1.89 4.31 -10.59
CA PHE A 144 2.51 3.67 -11.76
C PHE A 144 1.71 2.50 -12.35
N ASP A 145 0.53 2.17 -11.87
CA ASP A 145 -0.25 1.02 -12.37
C ASP A 145 -0.56 1.13 -13.87
N PHE A 146 -0.84 2.32 -14.33
CA PHE A 146 -1.08 2.63 -15.74
C PHE A 146 0.16 3.17 -16.47
N GLY A 147 1.31 3.11 -15.81
CA GLY A 147 2.59 3.57 -16.30
C GLY A 147 2.83 5.07 -16.16
N PRO A 148 4.06 5.51 -16.46
CA PRO A 148 4.52 6.90 -16.29
C PRO A 148 3.71 7.96 -17.03
N ASP A 149 3.09 7.63 -18.16
CA ASP A 149 2.30 8.59 -18.93
C ASP A 149 1.01 8.98 -18.20
N VAL A 150 0.35 8.03 -17.54
CA VAL A 150 -0.87 8.28 -16.77
C VAL A 150 -0.55 9.03 -15.48
N LEU A 151 0.58 8.74 -14.82
CA LEU A 151 1.08 9.55 -13.72
C LEU A 151 1.32 11.01 -14.18
N ALA A 152 1.92 11.20 -15.34
CA ALA A 152 2.10 12.56 -15.89
C ALA A 152 0.75 13.25 -16.16
N ASP A 153 -0.23 12.54 -16.73
CA ASP A 153 -1.59 13.04 -16.94
C ASP A 153 -2.26 13.44 -15.61
N PHE A 154 -2.11 12.64 -14.56
CA PHE A 154 -2.63 12.93 -13.23
C PHE A 154 -2.01 14.20 -12.66
N ILE A 155 -0.66 14.33 -12.72
CA ILE A 155 0.06 15.50 -12.21
C ILE A 155 -0.29 16.76 -13.03
N GLU A 156 -0.29 16.69 -14.36
CA GLU A 156 -0.67 17.80 -15.24
C GLU A 156 -2.11 18.27 -15.00
N GLY A 157 -2.97 17.36 -14.53
CA GLY A 157 -4.36 17.65 -14.17
C GLY A 157 -4.55 18.65 -13.04
N PHE A 158 -3.54 18.89 -12.19
CA PHE A 158 -3.55 19.93 -11.15
C PHE A 158 -3.33 21.34 -11.71
N GLY A 159 -2.74 21.45 -12.91
CA GLY A 159 -2.37 22.73 -13.50
C GLY A 159 -1.11 23.35 -12.86
N GLY A 160 -0.79 24.58 -13.25
CA GLY A 160 0.49 25.21 -12.87
C GLY A 160 0.63 25.61 -11.39
N ASP A 161 -0.43 25.55 -10.61
CA ASP A 161 -0.45 25.85 -9.16
C ASP A 161 -0.62 24.55 -8.32
N GLY A 162 -0.35 23.37 -8.90
CA GLY A 162 -0.41 22.08 -8.22
C GLY A 162 0.66 21.91 -7.13
N PRO A 163 0.48 20.94 -6.22
CA PRO A 163 1.47 20.65 -5.18
C PRO A 163 2.72 20.02 -5.81
N PRO A 164 3.90 20.16 -5.18
CA PRO A 164 5.07 19.36 -5.52
C PRO A 164 4.82 17.88 -5.18
N PHE A 165 5.23 17.00 -6.09
CA PHE A 165 5.27 15.54 -5.89
C PHE A 165 6.67 15.15 -5.46
N VAL A 166 6.80 14.48 -4.31
CA VAL A 166 8.09 14.23 -3.67
C VAL A 166 8.46 12.75 -3.61
N SER A 167 9.68 12.42 -4.06
CA SER A 167 10.32 11.13 -3.84
C SER A 167 11.83 11.24 -4.05
N ALA A 168 12.62 10.98 -3.02
CA ALA A 168 14.08 11.09 -3.05
C ALA A 168 14.75 9.93 -3.79
N ASN A 169 14.08 8.79 -3.93
CA ASN A 169 14.66 7.57 -4.49
C ASN A 169 14.12 7.19 -5.88
N LEU A 170 13.42 8.10 -6.57
CA LEU A 170 13.00 7.89 -7.96
C LEU A 170 13.85 8.75 -8.93
N ASP A 171 14.49 8.10 -9.92
CA ASP A 171 15.09 8.78 -11.06
C ASP A 171 14.17 8.60 -12.28
N VAL A 172 13.45 9.67 -12.61
CA VAL A 172 12.46 9.72 -13.71
C VAL A 172 13.05 10.17 -15.05
N SER A 173 14.37 10.38 -15.14
CA SER A 173 15.06 10.99 -16.28
C SER A 173 14.92 10.23 -17.60
N ASP A 174 14.64 8.93 -17.54
CA ASP A 174 14.48 8.09 -18.72
C ASP A 174 13.00 7.98 -19.20
N GLU A 175 12.06 8.68 -18.52
CA GLU A 175 10.66 8.82 -18.92
C GLU A 175 10.36 10.27 -19.32
N PRO A 176 10.21 10.60 -20.62
CA PRO A 176 10.28 11.98 -21.12
C PRO A 176 9.26 12.96 -20.50
N ARG A 177 8.03 12.51 -20.20
CA ARG A 177 7.00 13.36 -19.59
C ARG A 177 7.30 13.63 -18.10
N LEU A 178 7.67 12.60 -17.34
CA LEU A 178 8.06 12.77 -15.95
C LEU A 178 9.36 13.56 -15.81
N ALA A 179 10.32 13.36 -16.72
CA ALA A 179 11.54 14.16 -16.76
C ALA A 179 11.25 15.66 -16.96
N ALA A 180 10.27 16.00 -17.81
CA ALA A 180 9.85 17.40 -17.99
C ALA A 180 9.22 17.99 -16.71
N LEU A 181 8.42 17.20 -15.98
CA LEU A 181 7.85 17.60 -14.69
C LEU A 181 8.92 17.70 -13.57
N ALA A 182 10.00 16.92 -13.67
CA ALA A 182 11.15 17.07 -12.78
C ALA A 182 11.98 18.32 -13.12
N ASP A 183 12.18 18.60 -14.40
CA ASP A 183 12.93 19.77 -14.87
C ASP A 183 12.23 21.10 -14.50
N ASP A 184 10.90 21.14 -14.44
CA ASP A 184 10.15 22.34 -14.03
C ASP A 184 9.93 22.42 -12.51
N GLY A 185 10.32 21.41 -11.75
CA GLY A 185 10.25 21.37 -10.29
C GLY A 185 8.91 20.88 -9.72
N THR A 186 8.06 20.27 -10.53
CA THR A 186 6.81 19.65 -10.07
C THR A 186 7.07 18.28 -9.40
N ILE A 187 8.00 17.48 -9.96
CA ILE A 187 8.52 16.27 -9.29
C ILE A 187 9.88 16.60 -8.70
N VAL A 188 10.04 16.42 -7.39
CA VAL A 188 11.27 16.76 -6.68
C VAL A 188 11.61 15.71 -5.62
N ALA A 189 12.85 15.64 -5.17
CA ALA A 189 13.24 14.78 -4.05
C ALA A 189 12.69 15.29 -2.71
N SER A 190 12.62 16.61 -2.57
CA SER A 190 12.18 17.31 -1.37
C SER A 190 11.69 18.72 -1.70
N THR A 191 10.90 19.32 -0.81
CA THR A 191 10.38 20.67 -0.95
C THR A 191 10.36 21.43 0.36
N VAL A 192 10.16 22.76 0.30
CA VAL A 192 10.01 23.59 1.51
C VAL A 192 8.69 24.35 1.45
N VAL A 193 7.74 23.92 2.27
CA VAL A 193 6.47 24.59 2.48
C VAL A 193 6.65 25.80 3.41
N ARG A 194 5.93 26.89 3.12
CA ARG A 194 5.96 28.10 3.96
C ARG A 194 4.61 28.33 4.60
N GLU A 195 4.56 28.19 5.92
CA GLU A 195 3.35 28.37 6.69
C GLU A 195 3.55 29.40 7.80
N ARG A 196 2.81 30.52 7.73
CA ARG A 196 2.84 31.61 8.74
C ARG A 196 4.24 32.20 9.00
N GLY A 197 5.15 32.08 8.05
CA GLY A 197 6.52 32.55 8.17
C GLY A 197 7.53 31.48 8.59
N GLU A 198 7.07 30.34 9.06
CA GLU A 198 7.89 29.15 9.28
C GLU A 198 8.24 28.45 7.95
N ARG A 199 9.35 27.74 7.95
CA ARG A 199 9.82 26.90 6.84
C ARG A 199 9.78 25.45 7.28
N ILE A 200 9.04 24.65 6.55
CA ILE A 200 8.82 23.22 6.84
C ILE A 200 9.37 22.43 5.65
N GLY A 201 10.41 21.65 5.87
CA GLY A 201 10.95 20.73 4.89
C GLY A 201 10.04 19.51 4.76
N VAL A 202 9.80 19.06 3.53
CA VAL A 202 9.09 17.82 3.25
C VAL A 202 9.97 16.98 2.34
N VAL A 203 10.33 15.78 2.78
CA VAL A 203 11.14 14.81 2.04
C VAL A 203 10.27 13.59 1.77
N GLY A 204 10.28 13.08 0.52
CA GLY A 204 9.48 11.92 0.13
C GLY A 204 10.32 10.67 -0.11
N ALA A 205 9.70 9.48 0.00
CA ALA A 205 10.27 8.23 -0.49
C ALA A 205 9.19 7.26 -0.98
N THR A 206 9.52 6.50 -2.03
CA THR A 206 8.68 5.47 -2.63
C THR A 206 9.29 4.09 -2.35
N THR A 207 8.45 3.07 -2.23
CA THR A 207 8.90 1.70 -1.96
C THR A 207 9.93 1.20 -2.97
N PRO A 208 11.04 0.59 -2.53
CA PRO A 208 11.98 -0.09 -3.42
C PRO A 208 11.35 -1.25 -4.19
N LEU A 209 10.23 -1.80 -3.70
CA LEU A 209 9.50 -2.89 -4.35
C LEU A 209 8.72 -2.44 -5.59
N LEU A 210 8.70 -1.15 -5.93
CA LEU A 210 7.88 -0.56 -6.98
C LEU A 210 7.91 -1.36 -8.31
N ARG A 211 9.08 -1.83 -8.74
CA ARG A 211 9.22 -2.63 -9.98
C ARG A 211 8.55 -3.99 -9.90
N ALA A 212 8.45 -4.55 -8.68
CA ALA A 212 7.86 -5.86 -8.47
C ALA A 212 6.34 -5.80 -8.31
N ILE A 213 5.79 -4.64 -7.93
CA ILE A 213 4.37 -4.50 -7.57
C ILE A 213 3.58 -3.53 -8.46
N SER A 214 4.25 -2.82 -9.40
CA SER A 214 3.59 -1.91 -10.34
C SER A 214 4.34 -1.81 -11.67
N SER A 215 4.04 -0.82 -12.51
CA SER A 215 4.53 -0.70 -13.90
C SER A 215 5.33 0.59 -14.14
N PRO A 216 6.45 0.86 -13.44
CA PRO A 216 7.22 2.10 -13.56
C PRO A 216 8.02 2.22 -14.88
N ARG A 217 8.03 1.22 -15.73
CA ARG A 217 8.76 1.17 -17.02
C ARG A 217 10.26 1.53 -16.87
N ASN A 218 10.68 2.69 -17.42
CA ASN A 218 12.10 3.11 -17.39
C ASN A 218 12.46 3.97 -16.18
N VAL A 219 11.52 4.24 -15.26
CA VAL A 219 11.83 4.89 -13.99
C VAL A 219 12.79 4.01 -13.18
N LYS A 220 13.90 4.60 -12.73
CA LYS A 220 14.85 3.90 -11.86
C LYS A 220 14.41 4.07 -10.41
N VAL A 221 14.25 2.97 -9.73
CA VAL A 221 13.97 2.92 -8.30
C VAL A 221 15.29 2.62 -7.60
N LEU A 222 15.71 3.51 -6.72
CA LEU A 222 17.00 3.41 -6.02
C LEU A 222 16.77 2.80 -4.64
N ASP A 223 17.55 1.76 -4.32
CA ASP A 223 17.34 0.94 -3.11
C ASP A 223 17.87 1.58 -1.83
N ASP A 224 18.81 2.53 -1.92
CA ASP A 224 19.40 3.23 -0.76
C ASP A 224 18.48 4.35 -0.26
N VAL A 225 17.30 3.99 0.22
CA VAL A 225 16.31 4.96 0.74
C VAL A 225 16.90 5.78 1.89
N VAL A 226 17.61 5.13 2.83
CA VAL A 226 18.22 5.81 3.99
C VAL A 226 19.19 6.89 3.54
N GLY A 227 20.16 6.53 2.68
CA GLY A 227 21.17 7.49 2.21
C GLY A 227 20.56 8.65 1.42
N LEU A 228 19.61 8.36 0.53
CA LEU A 228 18.98 9.37 -0.32
C LEU A 228 18.08 10.32 0.47
N VAL A 229 17.31 9.81 1.43
CA VAL A 229 16.50 10.65 2.33
C VAL A 229 17.40 11.51 3.21
N GLN A 230 18.47 10.95 3.79
CA GLN A 230 19.41 11.70 4.61
C GLN A 230 20.09 12.83 3.84
N ASP A 231 20.52 12.57 2.58
CA ASP A 231 21.11 13.61 1.72
C ASP A 231 20.14 14.80 1.54
N GLN A 232 18.83 14.54 1.39
CA GLN A 232 17.81 15.59 1.28
C GLN A 232 17.58 16.33 2.59
N VAL A 233 17.52 15.62 3.71
CA VAL A 233 17.43 16.22 5.05
C VAL A 233 18.61 17.14 5.29
N ASP A 234 19.83 16.70 4.99
CA ASP A 234 21.05 17.47 5.15
C ASP A 234 21.04 18.74 4.28
N GLU A 235 20.59 18.64 3.03
CA GLU A 235 20.49 19.77 2.09
C GLU A 235 19.51 20.83 2.61
N ILE A 236 18.32 20.43 3.04
CA ILE A 236 17.29 21.32 3.57
C ILE A 236 17.76 21.96 4.87
N THR A 237 18.38 21.20 5.78
CA THR A 237 18.93 21.69 7.04
C THR A 237 20.06 22.70 6.80
N ALA A 238 20.97 22.43 5.85
CA ALA A 238 22.02 23.36 5.46
C ALA A 238 21.47 24.67 4.87
N ALA A 239 20.27 24.64 4.28
CA ALA A 239 19.53 25.82 3.82
C ALA A 239 18.83 26.57 4.95
N GLY A 240 18.94 26.09 6.21
CA GLY A 240 18.42 26.73 7.44
C GLY A 240 16.95 26.40 7.69
N VAL A 241 16.45 25.26 7.27
CA VAL A 241 15.15 24.70 7.68
C VAL A 241 15.40 23.80 8.88
N ASP A 242 14.59 23.96 9.90
CA ASP A 242 14.73 23.30 11.22
C ASP A 242 13.47 22.49 11.61
N LYS A 243 12.55 22.28 10.67
CA LYS A 243 11.35 21.45 10.85
C LYS A 243 11.20 20.58 9.62
N ILE A 244 11.41 19.27 9.77
CA ILE A 244 11.46 18.34 8.64
C ILE A 244 10.44 17.21 8.82
N ILE A 245 9.55 17.10 7.85
CA ILE A 245 8.55 16.03 7.76
C ILE A 245 8.99 15.06 6.67
N PHE A 246 9.12 13.80 7.02
CA PHE A 246 9.30 12.71 6.08
C PHE A 246 7.94 12.13 5.71
N ILE A 247 7.62 12.04 4.42
CA ILE A 247 6.41 11.37 3.92
C ILE A 247 6.81 10.20 3.04
N SER A 248 6.40 9.00 3.41
CA SER A 248 6.83 7.79 2.75
C SER A 248 5.68 7.00 2.17
N HIS A 249 5.99 6.19 1.18
CA HIS A 249 5.11 5.14 0.67
C HIS A 249 5.89 3.83 0.59
N LEU A 250 6.12 3.19 1.75
CA LEU A 250 7.01 2.03 1.92
C LEU A 250 6.27 0.68 2.10
N GLN A 251 4.95 0.66 1.99
CA GLN A 251 4.06 -0.51 2.06
C GLN A 251 3.55 -0.91 3.46
N ASN A 252 4.20 -0.53 4.55
CA ASN A 252 3.65 -0.71 5.90
C ASN A 252 4.41 0.15 6.92
N ILE A 253 3.73 0.54 8.00
CA ILE A 253 4.29 1.43 9.02
C ILE A 253 5.52 0.87 9.76
N ASN A 254 5.74 -0.45 9.75
CA ASN A 254 6.92 -1.02 10.41
C ASN A 254 8.19 -0.72 9.61
N GLU A 255 8.11 -0.55 8.29
CA GLU A 255 9.24 -0.12 7.47
C GLU A 255 9.69 1.28 7.84
N ASP A 256 8.74 2.20 8.12
CA ASP A 256 9.06 3.53 8.65
C ASP A 256 9.67 3.46 10.04
N ARG A 257 9.13 2.62 10.93
CA ARG A 257 9.69 2.40 12.27
C ARG A 257 11.12 1.89 12.25
N ASP A 258 11.47 1.09 11.26
CA ASP A 258 12.82 0.54 11.08
C ASP A 258 13.76 1.53 10.37
N LEU A 259 13.21 2.48 9.58
CA LEU A 259 13.97 3.47 8.83
C LEU A 259 14.33 4.69 9.72
N ILE A 260 13.39 5.25 10.48
CA ILE A 260 13.59 6.44 11.31
C ILE A 260 14.82 6.36 12.22
N PRO A 261 15.14 5.23 12.91
CA PRO A 261 16.36 5.11 13.72
C PRO A 261 17.68 5.28 12.96
N GLN A 262 17.65 5.29 11.64
CA GLN A 262 18.82 5.44 10.77
C GLN A 262 18.97 6.85 10.22
N LEU A 263 17.99 7.73 10.47
CA LEU A 263 17.96 9.12 9.96
C LEU A 263 18.23 10.11 11.09
N SER A 264 18.94 11.20 10.76
CA SER A 264 19.15 12.38 11.62
C SER A 264 18.29 13.54 11.13
N GLY A 265 17.84 14.41 12.05
CA GLY A 265 17.17 15.67 11.70
C GLY A 265 15.76 15.54 11.14
N VAL A 266 15.13 14.36 11.23
CA VAL A 266 13.70 14.18 10.92
C VAL A 266 12.88 14.38 12.19
N ASP A 267 11.84 15.23 12.12
CA ASP A 267 11.00 15.60 13.25
C ASP A 267 9.66 14.85 13.28
N VAL A 268 9.11 14.50 12.12
CA VAL A 268 7.83 13.82 11.95
C VAL A 268 7.91 12.88 10.77
N ALA A 269 7.24 11.72 10.85
CA ALA A 269 7.05 10.82 9.72
C ALA A 269 5.57 10.52 9.46
N ILE A 270 5.18 10.47 8.18
CA ILE A 270 3.85 10.06 7.72
C ILE A 270 4.05 8.88 6.77
N ALA A 271 3.59 7.71 7.19
CA ALA A 271 3.68 6.48 6.43
C ALA A 271 2.49 6.32 5.45
N GLY A 272 2.70 5.57 4.38
CA GLY A 272 1.68 5.17 3.39
C GLY A 272 1.96 3.78 2.82
N GLY A 273 1.01 3.24 2.08
CA GLY A 273 1.08 1.94 1.41
C GLY A 273 0.63 0.74 2.25
N GLY A 274 0.23 0.99 3.51
CA GLY A 274 -0.27 -0.08 4.34
C GLY A 274 -1.54 0.35 5.04
N ASP A 275 -2.64 -0.16 4.89
CA ASP A 275 -3.95 0.26 5.43
C ASP A 275 -4.05 0.26 6.97
N GLU A 276 -2.93 0.45 7.69
CA GLU A 276 -2.93 0.42 9.15
C GLU A 276 -3.67 1.62 9.73
N LEU A 277 -4.75 1.37 10.45
CA LEU A 277 -5.47 2.41 11.20
C LEU A 277 -4.83 2.61 12.58
N LEU A 278 -4.15 3.73 12.76
CA LEU A 278 -3.71 4.20 14.06
C LEU A 278 -4.82 5.03 14.71
N ALA A 279 -5.17 4.73 15.96
CA ALA A 279 -6.17 5.51 16.70
C ALA A 279 -6.00 5.35 18.21
N ASN A 280 -6.52 6.31 18.97
CA ASN A 280 -6.51 6.27 20.42
C ASN A 280 -7.79 5.63 20.97
N GLU A 281 -7.78 5.27 22.25
CA GLU A 281 -8.98 4.78 22.91
C GLU A 281 -10.04 5.89 22.98
N GLY A 282 -11.19 5.63 22.38
CA GLY A 282 -12.31 6.58 22.34
C GLY A 282 -12.43 7.41 21.06
N ASP A 283 -11.49 7.30 20.13
CA ASP A 283 -11.62 7.87 18.79
C ASP A 283 -12.81 7.25 18.05
N LEU A 284 -13.52 8.09 17.28
CA LEU A 284 -14.64 7.61 16.47
C LEU A 284 -14.09 6.98 15.19
N LEU A 285 -14.36 5.69 15.00
CA LEU A 285 -13.96 4.95 13.81
C LEU A 285 -15.15 4.77 12.85
N VAL A 286 -14.84 4.53 11.58
CA VAL A 286 -15.83 4.08 10.59
C VAL A 286 -16.34 2.69 11.04
N PRO A 287 -17.63 2.40 10.96
CA PRO A 287 -18.16 1.13 11.43
C PRO A 287 -17.52 -0.06 10.74
N GLY A 288 -16.97 -0.97 11.53
CA GLY A 288 -16.25 -2.15 11.04
C GLY A 288 -14.73 -1.97 10.93
N ASP A 289 -14.22 -0.74 10.99
CA ASP A 289 -12.78 -0.52 11.07
C ASP A 289 -12.27 -0.82 12.49
N GLU A 290 -11.11 -1.43 12.57
CA GLU A 290 -10.41 -1.75 13.81
C GLU A 290 -8.99 -1.17 13.78
N ARG A 291 -8.45 -0.84 14.96
CA ARG A 291 -7.07 -0.39 15.07
C ARG A 291 -6.11 -1.49 14.66
N ALA A 292 -5.12 -1.16 13.86
CA ALA A 292 -4.04 -2.08 13.51
C ALA A 292 -3.30 -2.56 14.77
N ILE A 293 -2.84 -3.81 14.74
CA ILE A 293 -2.14 -4.45 15.86
C ILE A 293 -0.63 -4.36 15.63
N ASP A 294 0.09 -3.82 16.60
CA ASP A 294 1.54 -3.86 16.60
C ASP A 294 2.03 -5.31 16.71
N PRO A 295 2.70 -5.84 15.67
CA PRO A 295 3.15 -7.23 15.66
C PRO A 295 4.21 -7.55 16.73
N SER A 296 4.90 -6.53 17.24
CA SER A 296 5.94 -6.68 18.28
C SER A 296 5.38 -6.82 19.68
N THR A 297 4.23 -6.19 19.95
CA THR A 297 3.61 -6.15 21.28
C THR A 297 2.30 -6.93 21.37
N GLY A 298 1.64 -7.16 20.23
CA GLY A 298 0.29 -7.72 20.15
C GLY A 298 -0.81 -6.78 20.67
N GLN A 299 -0.51 -5.48 20.81
CA GLN A 299 -1.46 -4.47 21.25
C GLN A 299 -1.88 -3.58 20.08
N PRO A 300 -3.10 -2.98 20.10
CA PRO A 300 -3.49 -2.00 19.11
C PRO A 300 -2.54 -0.80 19.11
N PHE A 301 -2.18 -0.33 17.92
CA PHE A 301 -1.42 0.91 17.78
C PHE A 301 -2.20 2.11 18.34
N THR A 302 -1.45 3.06 18.91
CA THR A 302 -1.94 4.40 19.25
C THR A 302 -1.62 5.39 18.14
N TYR A 303 -2.18 6.59 18.21
CA TYR A 303 -1.86 7.69 17.30
C TYR A 303 -1.30 8.88 18.08
N PRO A 304 -0.04 9.33 17.81
CA PRO A 304 0.98 8.67 16.98
C PRO A 304 1.62 7.46 17.67
N ILE A 305 2.44 6.71 16.91
CA ILE A 305 3.51 5.88 17.48
C ILE A 305 4.82 6.66 17.42
N PHE A 306 5.87 6.16 18.09
CA PHE A 306 7.15 6.85 18.15
C PHE A 306 8.31 5.92 17.81
N ALA A 307 9.33 6.48 17.15
CA ALA A 307 10.65 5.87 17.01
C ALA A 307 11.73 6.89 17.39
N THR A 308 12.86 6.40 17.90
CA THR A 308 14.00 7.27 18.24
C THR A 308 14.90 7.38 17.01
N ASN A 309 15.16 8.60 16.51
CA ASN A 309 16.03 8.85 15.37
C ASN A 309 17.53 8.66 15.73
N ALA A 310 18.42 8.85 14.75
CA ALA A 310 19.87 8.69 14.96
C ALA A 310 20.47 9.74 15.91
N ASP A 311 19.81 10.89 16.12
CA ASP A 311 20.23 11.95 17.05
C ASP A 311 19.78 11.66 18.49
N GLY A 312 18.84 10.74 18.67
CA GLY A 312 18.29 10.35 19.97
C GLY A 312 16.96 11.03 20.29
N ASP A 313 16.32 11.70 19.32
CA ASP A 313 15.05 12.38 19.48
C ASP A 313 13.88 11.45 19.17
N GLU A 314 12.76 11.63 19.85
CA GLU A 314 11.54 10.86 19.60
C GLU A 314 10.75 11.47 18.44
N VAL A 315 10.64 10.74 17.32
CA VAL A 315 9.91 11.11 16.10
C VAL A 315 8.52 10.49 16.13
N PRO A 316 7.43 11.28 16.12
CA PRO A 316 6.08 10.77 15.94
C PRO A 316 5.90 10.25 14.49
N ILE A 317 5.39 9.03 14.37
CA ILE A 317 5.05 8.38 13.10
C ILE A 317 3.54 8.19 13.07
N VAL A 318 2.90 8.57 11.96
CA VAL A 318 1.44 8.49 11.76
C VAL A 318 1.09 7.91 10.40
N THR A 319 -0.07 7.31 10.32
CA THR A 319 -0.75 6.89 9.09
C THR A 319 -2.25 6.79 9.34
N THR A 320 -3.08 6.64 8.30
CA THR A 320 -4.52 6.38 8.40
C THR A 320 -4.90 5.19 7.54
N ALA A 321 -6.07 4.60 7.78
CA ALA A 321 -6.68 3.71 6.79
C ALA A 321 -7.06 4.52 5.54
N GLY A 322 -6.94 3.90 4.37
CA GLY A 322 -7.17 4.48 3.05
C GLY A 322 -8.61 4.90 2.75
N ASP A 323 -8.96 4.96 1.45
CA ASP A 323 -10.32 5.20 0.93
C ASP A 323 -10.93 6.58 1.30
N TYR A 324 -10.14 7.61 1.62
CA TYR A 324 -10.62 8.90 2.17
C TYR A 324 -11.54 8.75 3.40
N LYS A 325 -11.41 7.66 4.15
CA LYS A 325 -12.22 7.39 5.35
C LYS A 325 -11.86 8.29 6.52
N TYR A 326 -10.63 8.78 6.56
CA TYR A 326 -10.09 9.60 7.65
C TYR A 326 -9.23 10.75 7.14
N VAL A 327 -9.25 11.87 7.88
CA VAL A 327 -8.19 12.87 7.85
C VAL A 327 -7.34 12.64 9.08
N GLY A 328 -6.08 12.25 8.90
CA GLY A 328 -5.12 12.21 10.01
C GLY A 328 -4.84 13.62 10.49
N ARG A 329 -4.87 13.84 11.80
CA ARG A 329 -4.55 15.13 12.44
C ARG A 329 -3.46 14.91 13.47
N LEU A 330 -2.25 15.36 13.17
CA LEU A 330 -1.14 15.39 14.11
C LEU A 330 -0.83 16.84 14.50
N VAL A 331 -0.89 17.16 15.78
CA VAL A 331 -0.60 18.50 16.30
C VAL A 331 0.72 18.45 17.06
N VAL A 332 1.73 19.11 16.51
CA VAL A 332 3.13 19.09 17.02
C VAL A 332 3.50 20.45 17.56
N ASN A 333 4.10 20.48 18.74
CA ASN A 333 4.63 21.68 19.36
C ASN A 333 6.14 21.72 19.18
N PHE A 334 6.64 22.80 18.58
CA PHE A 334 8.05 23.05 18.37
C PHE A 334 8.56 24.16 19.31
N ASP A 335 9.79 24.02 19.75
CA ASP A 335 10.48 25.08 20.44
C ASP A 335 11.03 26.15 19.47
N LYS A 336 11.81 27.10 19.98
CA LYS A 336 12.41 28.18 19.17
C LYS A 336 13.58 27.72 18.27
N ASP A 337 14.15 26.57 18.53
CA ASP A 337 15.28 25.99 17.81
C ASP A 337 14.79 24.99 16.73
N GLY A 338 13.47 24.70 16.71
CA GLY A 338 12.81 23.81 15.75
C GLY A 338 12.61 22.38 16.27
N ASP A 339 13.02 22.11 17.52
CA ASP A 339 12.91 20.77 18.11
C ASP A 339 11.47 20.46 18.54
N VAL A 340 11.03 19.22 18.32
CA VAL A 340 9.73 18.71 18.79
C VAL A 340 9.75 18.55 20.29
N ILE A 341 8.88 19.27 21.00
CA ILE A 341 8.77 19.18 22.46
C ILE A 341 7.57 18.38 22.94
N SER A 342 6.52 18.25 22.14
CA SER A 342 5.36 17.42 22.44
C SER A 342 4.43 17.27 21.25
N THR A 343 3.60 16.23 21.27
CA THR A 343 2.36 16.13 20.50
C THR A 343 1.17 16.48 21.38
N ASP A 344 0.12 17.06 20.78
CA ASP A 344 -1.09 17.46 21.50
C ASP A 344 -2.08 16.29 21.61
N GLU A 345 -2.84 16.23 22.72
CA GLU A 345 -3.85 15.17 22.96
C GLU A 345 -5.00 15.18 21.93
N SER A 346 -5.16 16.27 21.16
CA SER A 346 -6.14 16.32 20.06
C SER A 346 -5.67 15.60 18.78
N SER A 347 -4.47 15.02 18.77
CA SER A 347 -3.95 14.22 17.66
C SER A 347 -4.70 12.90 17.54
N GLY A 348 -5.10 12.54 16.33
CA GLY A 348 -5.84 11.30 16.03
C GLY A 348 -6.44 11.31 14.63
N PRO A 349 -6.92 10.16 14.14
CA PRO A 349 -7.68 10.10 12.91
C PRO A 349 -9.06 10.75 13.12
N VAL A 350 -9.45 11.65 12.24
CA VAL A 350 -10.79 12.26 12.23
C VAL A 350 -11.57 11.62 11.09
N ARG A 351 -12.59 10.82 11.42
CA ARG A 351 -13.33 10.08 10.38
C ARG A 351 -14.18 11.02 9.52
N VAL A 352 -14.25 10.69 8.24
CA VAL A 352 -15.09 11.37 7.27
C VAL A 352 -16.49 10.76 7.34
N SER A 353 -17.46 11.50 7.89
CA SER A 353 -18.78 10.98 8.22
C SER A 353 -19.89 11.88 7.65
N GLY A 354 -20.92 11.29 7.05
CA GLY A 354 -22.16 11.95 6.67
C GLY A 354 -23.27 11.82 7.72
N VAL A 355 -23.00 11.15 8.87
CA VAL A 355 -23.99 10.87 9.91
C VAL A 355 -23.55 11.38 11.27
N ALA A 356 -24.53 11.67 12.14
CA ALA A 356 -24.25 12.13 13.50
C ALA A 356 -23.41 11.10 14.31
N PRO A 357 -22.58 11.53 15.27
CA PRO A 357 -22.54 12.88 15.85
C PRO A 357 -21.61 13.87 15.13
N ASP A 358 -20.81 13.44 14.17
CA ASP A 358 -19.71 14.17 13.55
C ASP A 358 -19.93 14.37 12.03
N ALA A 359 -21.17 14.41 11.59
CA ALA A 359 -21.53 14.60 10.19
C ALA A 359 -20.97 15.91 9.61
N VAL A 360 -20.35 15.80 8.44
CA VAL A 360 -19.96 16.94 7.60
C VAL A 360 -20.73 16.92 6.28
N GLU A 361 -21.07 18.11 5.79
CA GLU A 361 -21.70 18.27 4.47
C GLU A 361 -20.67 18.08 3.36
N ALA A 362 -21.09 17.54 2.23
CA ALA A 362 -20.24 17.42 1.05
C ALA A 362 -19.91 18.79 0.45
N ASP A 363 -18.67 19.04 0.01
CA ASP A 363 -18.35 20.22 -0.81
C ASP A 363 -19.17 20.17 -2.09
N SER A 364 -20.00 21.18 -2.27
CA SER A 364 -21.00 21.20 -3.36
C SER A 364 -20.38 21.24 -4.75
N TRP A 365 -19.20 21.82 -4.90
CA TRP A 365 -18.51 21.85 -6.19
C TRP A 365 -17.92 20.47 -6.54
N ILE A 366 -17.25 19.84 -5.58
CA ILE A 366 -16.70 18.47 -5.78
C ILE A 366 -17.85 17.49 -6.01
N GLN A 367 -18.94 17.63 -5.24
CA GLN A 367 -20.13 16.81 -5.42
C GLN A 367 -20.64 16.85 -6.87
N ALA A 368 -20.84 18.06 -7.41
CA ALA A 368 -21.43 18.26 -8.74
C ALA A 368 -20.45 17.99 -9.91
N ASN A 369 -19.14 18.20 -9.73
CA ASN A 369 -18.16 18.14 -10.83
C ASN A 369 -17.29 16.88 -10.80
N VAL A 370 -17.30 16.13 -9.71
CA VAL A 370 -16.51 14.90 -9.54
C VAL A 370 -17.41 13.73 -9.15
N VAL A 371 -18.07 13.80 -7.97
CA VAL A 371 -18.79 12.65 -7.40
C VAL A 371 -19.98 12.25 -8.25
N GLU A 372 -20.84 13.18 -8.67
CA GLU A 372 -22.01 12.87 -9.51
C GLU A 372 -21.61 12.26 -10.86
N PRO A 373 -20.69 12.87 -11.66
CA PRO A 373 -20.29 12.28 -12.93
C PRO A 373 -19.64 10.88 -12.79
N VAL A 374 -18.82 10.65 -11.76
CA VAL A 374 -18.22 9.34 -11.50
C VAL A 374 -19.29 8.33 -11.09
N SER A 375 -20.22 8.72 -10.22
CA SER A 375 -21.34 7.86 -9.81
C SER A 375 -22.24 7.48 -10.98
N ASP A 376 -22.53 8.42 -11.88
CA ASP A 376 -23.31 8.17 -13.10
C ASP A 376 -22.59 7.17 -14.02
N TYR A 377 -21.28 7.34 -14.23
CA TYR A 377 -20.45 6.41 -15.00
C TYR A 377 -20.48 4.99 -14.42
N VAL A 378 -20.26 4.85 -13.12
CA VAL A 378 -20.29 3.54 -12.43
C VAL A 378 -21.69 2.91 -12.49
N ALA A 379 -22.75 3.74 -12.41
CA ALA A 379 -24.13 3.26 -12.56
C ALA A 379 -24.42 2.74 -13.98
N ASP A 380 -23.94 3.42 -15.02
CA ASP A 380 -24.08 2.96 -16.41
C ASP A 380 -23.40 1.60 -16.61
N LEU A 381 -22.19 1.38 -16.08
CA LEU A 381 -21.52 0.07 -16.10
C LEU A 381 -22.32 -1.01 -15.34
N ALA A 382 -22.99 -0.65 -14.24
CA ALA A 382 -23.79 -1.57 -13.43
C ALA A 382 -25.13 -1.96 -14.12
N GLU A 383 -25.67 -1.10 -14.97
CA GLU A 383 -26.90 -1.39 -15.72
C GLU A 383 -26.67 -2.28 -16.96
N ASN A 384 -25.43 -2.35 -17.47
CA ASN A 384 -25.07 -3.16 -18.62
C ASN A 384 -24.86 -4.63 -18.23
N VAL A 385 -25.93 -5.45 -18.29
CA VAL A 385 -25.86 -6.89 -18.01
C VAL A 385 -25.33 -7.64 -19.23
N ILE A 386 -24.16 -8.26 -19.08
CA ILE A 386 -23.46 -9.00 -20.15
C ILE A 386 -23.68 -10.52 -20.08
N ALA A 387 -24.04 -11.06 -18.89
CA ALA A 387 -24.22 -12.51 -18.71
C ALA A 387 -25.13 -12.85 -17.53
N GLN A 388 -25.37 -14.18 -17.38
CA GLN A 388 -25.98 -14.76 -16.18
C GLN A 388 -25.05 -15.81 -15.58
N SER A 389 -24.94 -15.87 -14.26
CA SER A 389 -24.23 -16.92 -13.54
C SER A 389 -25.21 -17.80 -12.75
N GLU A 390 -25.08 -19.13 -12.88
CA GLU A 390 -25.83 -20.10 -12.09
C GLU A 390 -25.27 -20.28 -10.68
N VAL A 391 -24.03 -19.83 -10.46
CA VAL A 391 -23.25 -20.05 -9.23
C VAL A 391 -22.74 -18.72 -8.64
N ALA A 392 -22.44 -18.72 -7.35
CA ALA A 392 -21.67 -17.64 -6.76
C ALA A 392 -20.20 -17.70 -7.23
N LEU A 393 -19.63 -16.54 -7.61
CA LEU A 393 -18.25 -16.43 -8.05
C LEU A 393 -17.39 -15.86 -6.92
N GLU A 394 -16.38 -16.61 -6.47
CA GLU A 394 -15.56 -16.29 -5.32
C GLU A 394 -14.37 -15.41 -5.70
N GLY A 395 -14.42 -14.12 -5.33
CA GLY A 395 -13.36 -13.14 -5.57
C GLY A 395 -12.73 -12.56 -4.29
N ARG A 396 -13.15 -13.01 -3.10
CA ARG A 396 -12.53 -12.57 -1.84
C ARG A 396 -11.06 -12.96 -1.81
N ARG A 397 -10.25 -12.13 -1.11
CA ARG A 397 -8.79 -12.34 -1.03
C ARG A 397 -8.42 -13.50 -0.10
N ASP A 398 -9.04 -13.57 1.11
CA ASP A 398 -8.71 -14.55 2.15
C ASP A 398 -9.98 -14.91 3.00
N PRO A 399 -10.41 -16.18 3.04
CA PRO A 399 -10.04 -17.24 2.10
C PRO A 399 -10.55 -16.93 0.69
N GLY A 400 -9.82 -17.34 -0.35
CA GLY A 400 -10.21 -17.10 -1.74
C GLY A 400 -9.02 -16.97 -2.68
N VAL A 401 -9.11 -16.05 -3.65
CA VAL A 401 -8.20 -15.96 -4.82
C VAL A 401 -6.70 -15.84 -4.48
N ARG A 402 -6.34 -15.52 -3.24
CA ARG A 402 -4.94 -15.41 -2.78
C ARG A 402 -4.49 -16.54 -1.88
N THR A 403 -5.35 -17.52 -1.60
CA THR A 403 -5.05 -18.63 -0.67
C THR A 403 -5.52 -19.98 -1.15
N GLU A 404 -6.47 -20.04 -2.09
CA GLU A 404 -7.05 -21.29 -2.59
C GLU A 404 -7.56 -21.13 -4.03
N GLU A 405 -7.84 -22.26 -4.69
CA GLU A 405 -8.53 -22.25 -5.97
C GLU A 405 -9.92 -21.66 -5.82
N THR A 406 -10.33 -20.83 -6.79
CA THR A 406 -11.70 -20.31 -6.85
C THR A 406 -12.25 -20.43 -8.25
N ASN A 407 -13.58 -20.57 -8.35
CA ASN A 407 -14.24 -20.62 -9.66
C ASN A 407 -14.09 -19.30 -10.45
N LEU A 408 -14.07 -18.15 -9.78
CA LEU A 408 -13.75 -16.87 -10.44
C LEU A 408 -12.32 -16.83 -10.96
N GLY A 409 -11.38 -17.35 -10.17
CA GLY A 409 -9.98 -17.45 -10.59
C GLY A 409 -9.80 -18.38 -11.79
N ASN A 410 -10.51 -19.54 -11.79
CA ASN A 410 -10.54 -20.46 -12.93
C ASN A 410 -11.10 -19.79 -14.18
N LEU A 411 -12.24 -19.09 -14.05
CA LEU A 411 -12.88 -18.36 -15.15
C LEU A 411 -11.95 -17.33 -15.79
N LEU A 412 -11.25 -16.54 -14.97
CA LEU A 412 -10.30 -15.53 -15.49
C LEU A 412 -9.06 -16.18 -16.13
N ALA A 413 -8.53 -17.26 -15.54
CA ALA A 413 -7.40 -17.98 -16.12
C ALA A 413 -7.77 -18.64 -17.45
N ASP A 414 -8.99 -19.19 -17.58
CA ASP A 414 -9.51 -19.73 -18.84
C ASP A 414 -9.64 -18.62 -19.89
N ALA A 415 -10.17 -17.46 -19.54
CA ALA A 415 -10.26 -16.31 -20.43
C ALA A 415 -8.89 -15.84 -20.96
N LEU A 416 -7.85 -15.85 -20.11
CA LEU A 416 -6.48 -15.54 -20.57
C LEU A 416 -5.95 -16.57 -21.57
N ARG A 417 -6.21 -17.86 -21.31
CA ARG A 417 -5.76 -18.94 -22.20
C ARG A 417 -6.46 -18.88 -23.54
N ASP A 418 -7.76 -18.62 -23.51
CA ASP A 418 -8.61 -18.47 -24.68
C ASP A 418 -8.16 -17.28 -25.55
N ALA A 419 -8.08 -16.08 -24.96
CA ALA A 419 -7.61 -14.88 -25.67
C ALA A 419 -6.20 -15.05 -26.24
N GLY A 420 -5.29 -15.72 -25.50
CA GLY A 420 -3.96 -16.08 -25.98
C GLY A 420 -4.00 -17.02 -27.18
N THR A 421 -4.95 -17.96 -27.21
CA THR A 421 -5.13 -18.94 -28.30
C THR A 421 -5.73 -18.28 -29.54
N ASP A 422 -6.80 -17.53 -29.39
CA ASP A 422 -7.55 -16.92 -30.50
C ASP A 422 -6.71 -15.86 -31.22
N ASN A 423 -5.91 -15.12 -30.50
CA ASN A 423 -5.06 -14.07 -31.05
C ASN A 423 -3.69 -14.58 -31.52
N ALA A 424 -3.31 -15.84 -31.21
CA ALA A 424 -1.97 -16.39 -31.48
C ALA A 424 -1.54 -16.20 -32.94
N ALA A 425 -2.42 -16.53 -33.90
CA ALA A 425 -2.12 -16.45 -35.33
C ALA A 425 -1.90 -15.00 -35.79
N ALA A 426 -2.70 -14.05 -35.28
CA ALA A 426 -2.61 -12.63 -35.64
C ALA A 426 -1.30 -11.98 -35.15
N PHE A 427 -0.81 -12.42 -33.98
CA PHE A 427 0.41 -11.89 -33.36
C PHE A 427 1.65 -12.75 -33.61
N GLY A 428 1.51 -13.85 -34.34
CA GLY A 428 2.63 -14.73 -34.74
C GLY A 428 3.26 -15.47 -33.55
N VAL A 429 2.47 -15.81 -32.53
CA VAL A 429 2.91 -16.56 -31.36
C VAL A 429 2.36 -17.99 -31.39
N THR A 430 2.97 -18.89 -30.61
CA THR A 430 2.43 -20.24 -30.38
C THR A 430 1.21 -20.14 -29.45
N PRO A 431 0.09 -20.81 -29.76
CA PRO A 431 -1.01 -20.91 -28.81
C PRO A 431 -0.54 -21.42 -27.44
N PRO A 432 -1.00 -20.83 -26.33
CA PRO A 432 -0.54 -21.21 -25.00
C PRO A 432 -1.04 -22.62 -24.60
N ASP A 433 -0.14 -23.43 -24.04
CA ASP A 433 -0.49 -24.72 -23.44
C ASP A 433 -1.29 -24.52 -22.14
N VAL A 434 -0.93 -23.50 -21.37
CA VAL A 434 -1.46 -23.21 -20.04
C VAL A 434 -1.64 -21.70 -19.84
N ALA A 435 -2.43 -21.32 -18.83
CA ALA A 435 -2.47 -19.94 -18.35
C ALA A 435 -2.35 -19.83 -16.84
N ILE A 436 -1.86 -18.69 -16.39
CA ILE A 436 -1.71 -18.31 -14.97
C ILE A 436 -2.21 -16.88 -14.80
N GLN A 437 -3.14 -16.68 -13.86
CA GLN A 437 -3.54 -15.37 -13.37
C GLN A 437 -3.11 -15.22 -11.92
N ASN A 438 -2.30 -14.22 -11.60
CA ASN A 438 -1.93 -13.93 -10.22
C ASN A 438 -3.15 -13.43 -9.42
N GLY A 439 -3.31 -13.89 -8.18
CA GLY A 439 -4.40 -13.48 -7.30
C GLY A 439 -4.38 -11.99 -6.94
N GLY A 440 -3.20 -11.35 -7.09
CA GLY A 440 -3.04 -9.89 -6.96
C GLY A 440 -3.79 -9.10 -8.01
N GLY A 441 -3.95 -9.66 -9.21
CA GLY A 441 -4.69 -9.05 -10.31
C GLY A 441 -6.22 -9.19 -10.21
N ILE A 442 -6.75 -9.97 -9.25
CA ILE A 442 -8.20 -10.12 -9.01
C ILE A 442 -8.59 -9.19 -7.85
N ARG A 443 -9.38 -8.16 -8.12
CA ARG A 443 -9.50 -6.99 -7.23
C ARG A 443 -10.87 -6.77 -6.59
N ASN A 444 -11.94 -7.41 -7.06
CA ASN A 444 -13.30 -7.20 -6.56
C ASN A 444 -13.48 -7.52 -5.06
N ASN A 445 -12.61 -8.33 -4.46
CA ASN A 445 -12.59 -8.70 -3.04
C ASN A 445 -13.97 -9.02 -2.45
N SER A 446 -14.83 -9.64 -3.25
CA SER A 446 -16.22 -9.96 -2.87
C SER A 446 -16.68 -11.25 -3.50
N LEU A 447 -17.74 -11.82 -2.93
CA LEU A 447 -18.50 -12.91 -3.52
C LEU A 447 -19.56 -12.30 -4.43
N ILE A 448 -19.52 -12.58 -5.75
CA ILE A 448 -20.59 -12.20 -6.68
C ILE A 448 -21.67 -13.28 -6.60
N PRO A 449 -22.92 -12.95 -6.21
CA PRO A 449 -23.98 -13.95 -6.08
C PRO A 449 -24.44 -14.50 -7.42
N PRO A 450 -25.10 -15.67 -7.49
CA PRO A 450 -25.77 -16.14 -8.71
C PRO A 450 -26.75 -15.10 -9.24
N GLY A 451 -26.78 -14.91 -10.55
CA GLY A 451 -27.64 -13.93 -11.19
C GLY A 451 -26.95 -13.17 -12.33
N PRO A 452 -27.37 -11.94 -12.61
CA PRO A 452 -26.78 -11.14 -13.67
C PRO A 452 -25.33 -10.79 -13.34
N ILE A 453 -24.48 -10.86 -14.36
CA ILE A 453 -23.11 -10.34 -14.38
C ILE A 453 -23.12 -9.09 -15.25
N THR A 454 -22.60 -8.01 -14.72
CA THR A 454 -22.58 -6.71 -15.39
C THR A 454 -21.17 -6.38 -15.91
N GLU A 455 -21.09 -5.37 -16.77
CA GLU A 455 -19.80 -4.84 -17.20
C GLU A 455 -19.00 -4.29 -16.01
N LEU A 456 -19.67 -3.67 -15.03
CA LEU A 456 -19.06 -3.23 -13.77
C LEU A 456 -18.36 -4.38 -13.04
N ASP A 457 -18.95 -5.58 -13.04
CA ASP A 457 -18.32 -6.73 -12.39
C ASP A 457 -16.98 -7.09 -13.05
N THR A 458 -16.87 -7.03 -14.39
CA THR A 458 -15.61 -7.34 -15.08
C THR A 458 -14.52 -6.30 -14.78
N PHE A 459 -14.84 -5.01 -14.74
CA PHE A 459 -13.91 -3.96 -14.31
C PHE A 459 -13.54 -4.07 -12.83
N SER A 460 -14.49 -4.47 -11.98
CA SER A 460 -14.21 -4.68 -10.56
C SER A 460 -13.30 -5.89 -10.32
N ILE A 461 -13.43 -6.95 -11.13
CA ILE A 461 -12.60 -8.16 -11.07
C ILE A 461 -11.20 -7.87 -11.61
N ALA A 462 -11.11 -7.23 -12.79
CA ALA A 462 -9.90 -7.10 -13.60
C ALA A 462 -9.65 -5.62 -13.99
N PRO A 463 -9.38 -4.71 -13.04
CA PRO A 463 -9.39 -3.27 -13.32
C PRO A 463 -8.12 -2.72 -13.98
N PHE A 464 -6.98 -3.43 -13.87
CA PHE A 464 -5.70 -2.95 -14.38
C PHE A 464 -5.65 -2.95 -15.93
N PRO A 465 -4.83 -2.08 -16.55
CA PRO A 465 -4.65 -2.08 -18.02
C PRO A 465 -3.67 -3.17 -18.48
N ASN A 466 -3.66 -4.30 -17.79
CA ASN A 466 -2.75 -5.40 -18.10
C ASN A 466 -3.22 -6.12 -19.37
N PHE A 467 -2.30 -6.27 -20.33
CA PHE A 467 -2.59 -7.00 -21.57
C PHE A 467 -2.34 -8.50 -21.39
N VAL A 468 -3.20 -9.30 -22.01
CA VAL A 468 -2.94 -10.73 -22.16
C VAL A 468 -1.65 -10.91 -22.96
N SER A 469 -0.78 -11.75 -22.46
CA SER A 469 0.58 -11.94 -22.97
C SER A 469 0.91 -13.43 -23.05
N VAL A 470 1.59 -13.83 -24.12
CA VAL A 470 2.06 -15.20 -24.30
C VAL A 470 3.59 -15.23 -24.16
N VAL A 471 4.09 -16.04 -23.24
CA VAL A 471 5.50 -16.32 -23.03
C VAL A 471 5.80 -17.69 -23.65
N PRO A 472 6.44 -17.76 -24.82
CA PRO A 472 6.78 -19.02 -25.46
C PRO A 472 8.02 -19.69 -24.83
N ASP A 473 8.21 -20.95 -25.15
CA ASP A 473 9.45 -21.71 -24.89
C ASP A 473 9.92 -21.68 -23.43
N VAL A 474 8.99 -21.75 -22.46
CA VAL A 474 9.31 -21.81 -21.04
C VAL A 474 9.79 -23.23 -20.67
N PRO A 475 11.05 -23.42 -20.24
CA PRO A 475 11.54 -24.73 -19.86
C PRO A 475 10.72 -25.30 -18.68
N ARG A 476 10.45 -26.61 -18.67
CA ARG A 476 9.68 -27.28 -17.59
C ARG A 476 10.26 -27.05 -16.20
N ALA A 477 11.58 -26.92 -16.09
CA ALA A 477 12.23 -26.61 -14.82
C ALA A 477 11.86 -25.20 -14.33
N GLN A 478 11.85 -24.22 -15.23
CA GLN A 478 11.43 -22.85 -14.92
C GLN A 478 9.93 -22.77 -14.67
N PHE A 479 9.11 -23.54 -15.40
CA PHE A 479 7.67 -23.64 -15.13
C PHE A 479 7.40 -24.14 -13.71
N LYS A 480 8.15 -25.18 -13.25
CA LYS A 480 8.07 -25.60 -11.86
C LYS A 480 8.42 -24.46 -10.89
N GLU A 481 9.47 -23.68 -11.15
CA GLU A 481 9.82 -22.53 -10.31
C GLU A 481 8.73 -21.45 -10.30
N ILE A 482 8.05 -21.23 -11.42
CA ILE A 482 6.89 -20.33 -11.51
C ILE A 482 5.77 -20.84 -10.60
N VAL A 483 5.41 -22.12 -10.66
CA VAL A 483 4.36 -22.71 -9.81
C VAL A 483 4.79 -22.76 -8.33
N GLU A 484 6.07 -22.97 -8.01
CA GLU A 484 6.61 -22.86 -6.64
C GLU A 484 6.47 -21.43 -6.09
N ASN A 485 6.60 -20.39 -6.94
CA ASN A 485 6.40 -19.00 -6.52
C ASN A 485 4.96 -18.76 -6.10
N MET A 486 3.99 -19.30 -6.84
CA MET A 486 2.57 -19.17 -6.54
C MET A 486 2.23 -19.60 -5.11
N VAL A 487 2.89 -20.61 -4.58
CA VAL A 487 2.64 -21.18 -3.25
C VAL A 487 3.70 -20.83 -2.22
N SER A 488 4.65 -19.94 -2.56
CA SER A 488 5.82 -19.65 -1.72
C SER A 488 5.44 -18.95 -0.40
N ARG A 489 4.37 -18.15 -0.38
CA ARG A 489 3.89 -17.43 0.82
C ARG A 489 2.83 -18.17 1.62
N MET A 490 2.27 -19.27 1.07
CA MET A 490 1.27 -20.05 1.81
C MET A 490 1.75 -20.42 3.22
N PRO A 491 0.90 -20.33 4.28
CA PRO A 491 -0.55 -20.10 4.22
C PRO A 491 -1.00 -18.64 4.27
N LEU A 492 -0.10 -17.66 4.14
CA LEU A 492 -0.47 -16.24 4.13
C LEU A 492 -1.12 -15.87 2.78
N ALA A 493 -2.11 -15.01 2.82
CA ALA A 493 -2.69 -14.42 1.61
C ALA A 493 -1.67 -13.49 0.94
N ASP A 494 -1.39 -13.74 -0.35
CA ASP A 494 -0.39 -12.97 -1.10
C ASP A 494 -0.79 -12.91 -2.58
N GLY A 495 -0.51 -11.79 -3.23
CA GLY A 495 -0.85 -11.55 -4.64
C GLY A 495 -0.26 -12.57 -5.61
N ARG A 496 0.86 -13.17 -5.26
CA ARG A 496 1.53 -14.20 -6.10
C ARG A 496 0.81 -15.54 -6.16
N PHE A 497 -0.18 -15.82 -5.28
CA PHE A 497 -0.96 -17.05 -5.42
C PHE A 497 -1.67 -17.04 -6.77
N GLY A 498 -1.40 -18.05 -7.62
CA GLY A 498 -1.90 -18.07 -9.01
C GLY A 498 -3.13 -18.95 -9.15
N GLN A 499 -4.08 -18.47 -9.96
CA GLN A 499 -5.19 -19.24 -10.49
C GLN A 499 -4.80 -19.77 -11.87
N VAL A 500 -5.24 -20.95 -12.27
CA VAL A 500 -4.64 -21.67 -13.39
C VAL A 500 -5.64 -22.22 -14.41
N SER A 501 -5.19 -22.34 -15.66
CA SER A 501 -5.89 -23.01 -16.76
C SER A 501 -4.96 -23.90 -17.55
N GLY A 502 -5.46 -25.04 -18.05
CA GLY A 502 -4.69 -25.97 -18.86
C GLY A 502 -3.85 -26.96 -18.07
N PHE A 503 -3.84 -26.89 -16.76
CA PHE A 503 -3.12 -27.83 -15.89
C PHE A 503 -3.70 -27.88 -14.48
N GLU A 504 -3.39 -28.98 -13.80
CA GLU A 504 -3.61 -29.17 -12.37
C GLU A 504 -2.28 -29.36 -11.63
N PHE A 505 -2.23 -28.97 -10.35
CA PHE A 505 -1.06 -29.23 -9.52
C PHE A 505 -1.40 -29.50 -8.06
N THR A 506 -0.50 -30.24 -7.39
CA THR A 506 -0.59 -30.48 -5.94
C THR A 506 0.62 -29.91 -5.23
N TYR A 507 0.40 -29.36 -4.01
CA TYR A 507 1.49 -28.81 -3.20
C TYR A 507 1.35 -29.12 -1.72
N ASP A 508 2.51 -29.13 -1.01
CA ASP A 508 2.61 -29.38 0.42
C ASP A 508 3.30 -28.17 1.10
N VAL A 509 2.56 -27.44 1.97
CA VAL A 509 3.11 -26.27 2.68
C VAL A 509 4.23 -26.59 3.65
N THR A 510 4.40 -27.87 4.03
CA THR A 510 5.49 -28.31 4.90
C THR A 510 6.84 -28.37 4.16
N GLY A 511 6.81 -28.35 2.81
CA GLY A 511 7.99 -28.22 1.97
C GLY A 511 8.68 -26.85 2.10
N THR A 512 9.89 -26.75 1.60
CA THR A 512 10.65 -25.50 1.56
C THR A 512 9.95 -24.47 0.67
N ALA A 513 9.66 -23.30 1.23
CA ALA A 513 9.17 -22.17 0.44
C ALA A 513 10.28 -21.67 -0.51
N GLN A 514 9.93 -21.40 -1.76
CA GLN A 514 10.84 -20.76 -2.69
C GLN A 514 11.14 -19.32 -2.26
N VAL A 515 12.38 -18.87 -2.43
CA VAL A 515 12.78 -17.47 -2.26
C VAL A 515 13.32 -16.96 -3.58
N VAL A 516 12.74 -15.85 -4.05
CA VAL A 516 13.07 -15.22 -5.33
C VAL A 516 13.45 -13.76 -5.07
N THR A 517 14.42 -13.24 -5.80
CA THR A 517 14.74 -11.81 -5.85
C THR A 517 13.72 -11.06 -6.73
N ASP A 518 13.72 -9.74 -6.69
CA ASP A 518 12.86 -8.91 -7.54
C ASP A 518 13.17 -9.08 -9.04
N ASP A 519 14.40 -9.46 -9.38
CA ASP A 519 14.80 -9.82 -10.75
C ASP A 519 14.43 -11.27 -11.15
N GLY A 520 13.65 -11.97 -10.34
CA GLY A 520 13.22 -13.35 -10.63
C GLY A 520 14.28 -14.42 -10.42
N ILE A 521 15.41 -14.11 -9.74
CA ILE A 521 16.47 -15.10 -9.47
C ILE A 521 16.08 -15.92 -8.25
N VAL A 522 16.02 -17.24 -8.42
CA VAL A 522 15.74 -18.18 -7.33
C VAL A 522 16.96 -18.33 -6.42
N LEU A 523 16.87 -17.78 -5.21
CA LEU A 523 17.91 -17.90 -4.17
C LEU A 523 17.79 -19.22 -3.40
N VAL A 524 16.54 -19.62 -3.09
CA VAL A 524 16.23 -20.88 -2.41
C VAL A 524 15.20 -21.63 -3.26
N PRO A 525 15.55 -22.78 -3.87
CA PRO A 525 14.60 -23.59 -4.63
C PRO A 525 13.44 -24.08 -3.75
N GLY A 526 12.22 -23.99 -4.28
CA GLY A 526 11.03 -24.54 -3.65
C GLY A 526 10.96 -26.06 -3.72
N THR A 527 10.29 -26.66 -2.72
CA THR A 527 9.98 -28.10 -2.69
C THR A 527 8.53 -28.36 -2.29
N ARG A 528 7.67 -27.36 -2.42
CA ARG A 528 6.24 -27.47 -2.10
C ARG A 528 5.45 -28.17 -3.19
N VAL A 529 5.75 -27.90 -4.46
CA VAL A 529 5.05 -28.49 -5.61
C VAL A 529 5.42 -29.95 -5.76
N GLN A 530 4.41 -30.83 -5.68
CA GLN A 530 4.58 -32.29 -5.71
C GLN A 530 4.24 -32.89 -7.07
N SER A 531 3.21 -32.39 -7.75
CA SER A 531 2.84 -32.82 -9.09
C SER A 531 2.35 -31.64 -9.92
N ILE A 532 2.57 -31.70 -11.24
CA ILE A 532 1.95 -30.84 -12.26
C ILE A 532 1.59 -31.73 -13.44
N THR A 533 0.33 -31.71 -13.85
CA THR A 533 -0.20 -32.48 -14.99
C THR A 533 -1.00 -31.56 -15.88
N LEU A 534 -0.75 -31.57 -17.19
CA LEU A 534 -1.55 -30.83 -18.18
C LEU A 534 -2.89 -31.54 -18.42
N ASP A 535 -3.88 -30.82 -18.97
CA ASP A 535 -5.22 -31.37 -19.28
C ASP A 535 -5.17 -32.55 -20.27
N ASP A 536 -4.17 -32.64 -21.12
CA ASP A 536 -3.97 -33.76 -22.05
C ASP A 536 -3.33 -35.01 -21.36
N GLY A 537 -3.05 -34.92 -20.06
CA GLY A 537 -2.43 -35.97 -19.27
C GLY A 537 -0.88 -35.95 -19.30
N THR A 538 -0.26 -34.95 -19.93
CA THR A 538 1.19 -34.80 -19.94
C THR A 538 1.69 -34.43 -18.55
N VAL A 539 2.57 -35.27 -17.96
CA VAL A 539 3.16 -35.03 -16.63
C VAL A 539 4.37 -34.11 -16.78
N ILE A 540 4.36 -32.99 -16.08
CA ILE A 540 5.44 -32.01 -16.02
C ILE A 540 6.30 -32.19 -14.75
N VAL A 541 5.62 -32.45 -13.61
CA VAL A 541 6.30 -32.72 -12.32
C VAL A 541 5.67 -33.96 -11.70
N GLU A 542 6.52 -34.89 -11.23
CA GLU A 542 6.11 -36.09 -10.50
C GLU A 542 6.96 -36.25 -9.23
N ASN A 543 6.30 -36.39 -8.07
CA ASN A 543 6.96 -36.50 -6.76
C ASN A 543 8.01 -35.39 -6.54
N GLY A 544 7.69 -34.16 -6.92
CA GLY A 544 8.55 -32.98 -6.79
C GLY A 544 9.68 -32.88 -7.84
N ASN A 545 9.79 -33.85 -8.76
CA ASN A 545 10.84 -33.87 -9.77
C ASN A 545 10.28 -33.50 -11.15
N VAL A 546 11.03 -32.68 -11.89
CA VAL A 546 10.68 -32.29 -13.26
C VAL A 546 10.86 -33.46 -14.22
N VAL A 547 9.82 -33.74 -15.01
CA VAL A 547 9.85 -34.73 -16.09
C VAL A 547 10.32 -34.04 -17.37
N THR A 548 11.33 -34.61 -18.04
CA THR A 548 11.88 -34.04 -19.28
C THR A 548 10.86 -34.08 -20.42
N GLY A 549 10.80 -33.02 -21.22
CA GLY A 549 9.87 -32.92 -22.36
C GLY A 549 10.01 -31.57 -23.06
N PRO A 550 9.11 -31.26 -24.01
CA PRO A 550 9.07 -29.95 -24.66
C PRO A 550 8.88 -28.81 -23.65
N ASP A 551 9.36 -27.64 -24.01
CA ASP A 551 9.06 -26.38 -23.31
C ASP A 551 7.58 -26.02 -23.49
N LEU A 552 7.06 -25.13 -22.66
CA LEU A 552 5.64 -24.74 -22.63
C LEU A 552 5.46 -23.29 -23.09
N ALA A 553 4.32 -23.00 -23.70
CA ALA A 553 3.84 -21.64 -23.92
C ALA A 553 2.83 -21.29 -22.82
N ILE A 554 3.00 -20.14 -22.16
CA ILE A 554 2.19 -19.70 -21.01
C ILE A 554 1.47 -18.41 -21.38
N ALA A 555 0.13 -18.38 -21.27
CA ALA A 555 -0.62 -17.13 -21.24
C ALA A 555 -0.65 -16.58 -19.80
N THR A 556 -0.49 -15.29 -19.68
CA THR A 556 -0.61 -14.56 -18.41
C THR A 556 -0.86 -13.08 -18.70
N ASN A 557 -1.02 -12.24 -17.69
CA ASN A 557 -0.99 -10.80 -17.90
C ASN A 557 0.46 -10.30 -18.03
N ASP A 558 0.66 -9.17 -18.72
CA ASP A 558 1.98 -8.61 -19.01
C ASP A 558 2.74 -8.16 -17.76
N PHE A 559 2.04 -7.77 -16.68
CA PHE A 559 2.66 -7.52 -15.38
C PHE A 559 3.36 -8.77 -14.84
N THR A 560 2.66 -9.91 -14.82
CA THR A 560 3.22 -11.19 -14.38
C THR A 560 4.36 -11.65 -15.30
N ALA A 561 4.18 -11.51 -16.63
CA ALA A 561 5.21 -11.88 -17.62
C ALA A 561 6.50 -11.07 -17.45
N ARG A 562 6.43 -9.81 -17.02
CA ARG A 562 7.59 -8.97 -16.70
C ARG A 562 8.27 -9.34 -15.37
N GLY A 563 7.69 -10.20 -14.55
CA GLY A 563 8.22 -10.61 -13.25
C GLY A 563 7.51 -9.98 -12.05
N GLY A 564 6.38 -9.31 -12.26
CA GLY A 564 5.51 -8.82 -11.20
C GLY A 564 5.16 -9.93 -10.21
N ASP A 565 4.91 -9.60 -8.95
CA ASP A 565 4.73 -10.57 -7.86
C ASP A 565 5.92 -11.56 -7.75
N GLN A 566 7.13 -11.15 -8.18
CA GLN A 566 8.35 -11.95 -8.18
C GLN A 566 8.25 -13.27 -8.99
N TYR A 567 7.37 -13.32 -10.01
CA TYR A 567 7.30 -14.48 -10.90
C TYR A 567 8.61 -14.66 -11.68
N PRO A 568 9.27 -15.83 -11.58
CA PRO A 568 10.62 -16.01 -12.10
C PRO A 568 10.67 -16.26 -13.61
N PHE A 569 10.05 -15.40 -14.41
CA PHE A 569 10.18 -15.40 -15.87
C PHE A 569 11.56 -14.95 -16.35
N ARG A 570 12.29 -14.17 -15.53
CA ARG A 570 13.70 -13.81 -15.77
C ARG A 570 13.95 -13.15 -17.12
N GLY A 571 13.04 -12.27 -17.55
CA GLY A 571 13.17 -11.54 -18.81
C GLY A 571 13.00 -12.39 -20.07
N LEU A 572 12.35 -13.56 -19.97
CA LEU A 572 11.92 -14.29 -21.17
C LEU A 572 11.11 -13.37 -22.08
N PRO A 573 11.32 -13.42 -23.40
CA PRO A 573 10.52 -12.63 -24.33
C PRO A 573 9.06 -13.06 -24.27
N PHE A 574 8.16 -12.10 -24.34
CA PHE A 574 6.72 -12.34 -24.43
C PHE A 574 6.09 -11.41 -25.48
N THR A 575 4.90 -11.76 -25.93
CA THR A 575 4.13 -10.94 -26.86
C THR A 575 2.76 -10.66 -26.25
N THR A 576 2.39 -9.38 -26.16
CA THR A 576 1.02 -8.98 -25.83
C THR A 576 0.11 -9.22 -27.03
N VAL A 577 -1.08 -9.77 -26.79
CA VAL A 577 -2.01 -10.15 -27.88
C VAL A 577 -3.13 -9.14 -28.12
N GLY A 578 -2.92 -7.90 -27.69
CA GLY A 578 -3.73 -6.74 -28.09
C GLY A 578 -5.02 -6.55 -27.32
N VAL A 579 -5.38 -7.43 -26.39
CA VAL A 579 -6.56 -7.31 -25.51
C VAL A 579 -6.13 -7.22 -24.06
N THR A 580 -6.85 -6.44 -23.26
CA THR A 580 -6.63 -6.40 -21.81
C THR A 580 -7.23 -7.65 -21.16
N TYR A 581 -6.79 -7.99 -19.94
CA TYR A 581 -7.34 -9.14 -19.23
C TYR A 581 -8.83 -8.94 -18.82
N GLN A 582 -9.28 -7.67 -18.67
CA GLN A 582 -10.69 -7.34 -18.48
C GLN A 582 -11.50 -7.62 -19.76
N GLN A 583 -10.99 -7.17 -20.92
CA GLN A 583 -11.62 -7.45 -22.22
C GLN A 583 -11.66 -8.96 -22.48
N ALA A 584 -10.56 -9.68 -22.24
CA ALA A 584 -10.51 -11.13 -22.37
C ALA A 584 -11.59 -11.82 -21.50
N LEU A 585 -11.76 -11.39 -20.24
CA LEU A 585 -12.81 -11.91 -19.37
C LEU A 585 -14.22 -11.63 -19.93
N SER A 586 -14.47 -10.40 -20.39
CA SER A 586 -15.76 -10.00 -20.94
C SER A 586 -16.08 -10.76 -22.23
N GLU A 587 -15.13 -10.82 -23.17
CA GLU A 587 -15.27 -11.54 -24.46
C GLU A 587 -15.51 -13.03 -24.22
N TYR A 588 -14.71 -13.68 -23.40
CA TYR A 588 -14.86 -15.09 -23.05
C TYR A 588 -16.25 -15.40 -22.47
N ILE A 589 -16.74 -14.58 -21.53
CA ILE A 589 -18.07 -14.76 -20.94
C ILE A 589 -19.18 -14.59 -22.01
N VAL A 590 -19.06 -13.58 -22.87
CA VAL A 590 -20.10 -13.25 -23.84
C VAL A 590 -20.08 -14.19 -25.05
N GLU A 591 -18.90 -14.47 -25.61
CA GLU A 591 -18.75 -15.17 -26.89
C GLU A 591 -18.61 -16.69 -26.69
N ASP A 592 -17.70 -17.15 -25.80
CA ASP A 592 -17.42 -18.57 -25.63
C ASP A 592 -18.43 -19.25 -24.71
N LEU A 593 -18.78 -18.61 -23.60
CA LEU A 593 -19.82 -19.11 -22.70
C LEU A 593 -21.23 -18.69 -23.12
N ASN A 594 -21.36 -17.95 -24.22
CA ASN A 594 -22.65 -17.46 -24.75
C ASN A 594 -23.49 -16.72 -23.69
N GLY A 595 -22.84 -15.94 -22.81
CA GLY A 595 -23.48 -15.18 -21.74
C GLY A 595 -24.03 -16.03 -20.59
N LEU A 596 -23.54 -17.27 -20.40
CA LEU A 596 -24.00 -18.15 -19.31
C LEU A 596 -22.83 -18.85 -18.61
N ILE A 597 -22.59 -18.53 -17.34
CA ILE A 597 -21.63 -19.22 -16.48
C ILE A 597 -22.36 -20.32 -15.73
N THR A 598 -22.11 -21.60 -16.11
CA THR A 598 -22.85 -22.73 -15.54
C THR A 598 -22.19 -23.29 -14.28
N ALA A 599 -23.00 -23.93 -13.41
CA ALA A 599 -22.50 -24.66 -12.26
C ALA A 599 -21.69 -25.92 -12.65
N ALA A 600 -21.83 -26.40 -13.86
CA ALA A 600 -21.10 -27.57 -14.35
C ALA A 600 -19.67 -27.19 -14.77
N ASP A 601 -19.50 -26.01 -15.37
CA ASP A 601 -18.22 -25.54 -15.88
C ASP A 601 -17.41 -24.83 -14.78
N TYR A 602 -18.09 -24.10 -13.87
CA TYR A 602 -17.45 -23.32 -12.80
C TYR A 602 -18.11 -23.60 -11.44
N PRO A 603 -17.95 -24.83 -10.88
CA PRO A 603 -18.56 -25.17 -9.59
C PRO A 603 -17.99 -24.34 -8.44
N GLU A 604 -18.83 -24.08 -7.43
CA GLU A 604 -18.36 -23.43 -6.20
C GLU A 604 -17.18 -24.20 -5.58
N GLY A 605 -16.10 -23.48 -5.24
CA GLY A 605 -14.87 -24.06 -4.68
C GLY A 605 -13.88 -24.59 -5.71
N GLY A 606 -14.15 -24.39 -7.01
CA GLY A 606 -13.27 -24.77 -8.11
C GLY A 606 -13.43 -26.22 -8.57
N GLU A 607 -12.58 -26.65 -9.49
CA GLU A 607 -12.62 -27.95 -10.16
C GLU A 607 -11.54 -28.93 -9.63
N GLY A 608 -10.71 -28.49 -8.69
CA GLY A 608 -9.60 -29.28 -8.17
C GLY A 608 -8.29 -29.10 -8.92
N ARG A 609 -8.17 -28.00 -9.69
CA ARG A 609 -6.92 -27.65 -10.42
C ARG A 609 -5.76 -27.38 -9.45
N ILE A 610 -6.06 -26.90 -8.24
CA ILE A 610 -5.08 -26.58 -7.20
C ILE A 610 -5.39 -27.34 -5.93
N THR A 611 -4.59 -28.36 -5.60
CA THR A 611 -4.82 -29.21 -4.43
C THR A 611 -3.70 -29.04 -3.40
N ARG A 612 -4.08 -28.60 -2.20
CA ARG A 612 -3.20 -28.58 -1.03
C ARG A 612 -3.23 -29.95 -0.31
N LEU A 613 -2.05 -30.54 -0.10
CA LEU A 613 -1.92 -31.87 0.53
C LEU A 613 -1.89 -31.82 2.06
N ASN A 614 -1.28 -30.80 2.68
CA ASN A 614 -1.15 -30.60 4.13
C ASN A 614 -1.26 -29.12 4.51
#